data_148f4a19b9815a31cb7863319fad3f1e
#
_entry.id   148f4a19b9815a31cb7863319fad3f1e
#
_cell.length_a   1.000
_cell.length_b   1.000
_cell.length_c   1.000
_cell.angle_alpha   90.00
_cell.angle_beta   90.00
_cell.angle_gamma   90.00
#
_symmetry.space_group_name_H-M   'P 1'
#
loop_
_entity.id
_entity.type
_entity.pdbx_description
1 polymer ?
#
loop_
_entity_poly.entity_id
_entity_poly.type
_entity_poly.pdbx_seq_one_letter_code
_entity_poly.pdbx_strand_id
1 'polypeptide(L)'
;NILVNGENKTVVENFFFNLGYARTEMNLEANKIGEEGEDVEQEIKEEEEPKVKVLSSPAILPKKVTVPDFVNHFRMRYEQIKRILQERGLDNLTSIRKLGGSRENYSVIVSILDKKITKNKNLLFDVEDLTGVCKVLVNQNKEDLYNQAKDLLVDDTVAFKVMGNAEILFANEVIFPDAYLQEK
;
A
#
# COMPACT_ATOMS: atom_id res chain seq x y z
N ASN A 1 14.48 -25.24 -13.48
CA ASN A 1 13.21 -25.88 -13.86
C ASN A 1 12.39 -26.12 -12.59
N ILE A 2 11.54 -25.15 -12.25
CA ILE A 2 10.53 -25.32 -11.21
C ILE A 2 9.28 -25.80 -11.95
N LEU A 3 8.90 -27.05 -11.72
CA LEU A 3 7.62 -27.60 -12.20
C LEU A 3 6.50 -26.92 -11.39
N VAL A 4 5.71 -26.09 -12.04
CA VAL A 4 4.54 -25.45 -11.44
C VAL A 4 3.38 -26.43 -11.55
N ASN A 5 3.00 -27.08 -10.43
CA ASN A 5 1.77 -27.87 -10.34
C ASN A 5 0.55 -26.93 -10.28
N GLY A 6 -0.61 -27.44 -10.73
CA GLY A 6 -1.84 -26.64 -10.87
C GLY A 6 -2.27 -25.87 -9.61
N GLU A 7 -1.95 -26.37 -8.41
CA GLU A 7 -2.24 -25.69 -7.14
C GLU A 7 -1.35 -24.45 -6.86
N ASN A 8 -0.12 -24.44 -7.40
CA ASN A 8 0.80 -23.30 -7.24
C ASN A 8 0.58 -22.21 -8.30
N LYS A 9 -0.15 -22.49 -9.37
CA LYS A 9 -0.40 -21.56 -10.45
C LYS A 9 -1.19 -20.34 -9.96
N THR A 10 -2.21 -20.55 -9.15
CA THR A 10 -3.07 -19.50 -8.60
C THR A 10 -2.31 -18.57 -7.62
N VAL A 11 -1.38 -19.14 -6.84
CA VAL A 11 -0.55 -18.36 -5.90
C VAL A 11 0.43 -17.47 -6.65
N VAL A 12 1.06 -18.00 -7.70
CA VAL A 12 1.99 -17.25 -8.55
C VAL A 12 1.26 -16.15 -9.34
N GLU A 13 0.08 -16.45 -9.89
CA GLU A 13 -0.75 -15.47 -10.60
C GLU A 13 -1.19 -14.33 -9.68
N ASN A 14 -1.61 -14.62 -8.45
CA ASN A 14 -1.98 -13.60 -7.46
C ASN A 14 -0.77 -12.75 -7.02
N PHE A 15 0.42 -13.35 -6.91
CA PHE A 15 1.64 -12.63 -6.60
C PHE A 15 2.00 -11.61 -7.69
N PHE A 16 1.92 -12.02 -8.97
CA PHE A 16 2.17 -11.11 -10.11
C PHE A 16 1.08 -10.06 -10.27
N PHE A 17 -0.17 -10.38 -9.98
CA PHE A 17 -1.28 -9.42 -10.00
C PHE A 17 -1.08 -8.30 -8.96
N ASN A 18 -0.66 -8.65 -7.75
CA ASN A 18 -0.34 -7.68 -6.70
C ASN A 18 0.91 -6.84 -7.01
N LEU A 19 1.77 -7.27 -7.93
CA LEU A 19 2.90 -6.49 -8.46
C LEU A 19 2.52 -5.59 -9.64
N GLY A 20 1.23 -5.50 -10.01
CA GLY A 20 0.75 -4.64 -11.10
C GLY A 20 0.96 -5.20 -12.51
N TYR A 21 1.25 -6.49 -12.63
CA TYR A 21 1.25 -7.17 -13.92
C TYR A 21 -0.19 -7.52 -14.29
N ALA A 22 -0.74 -6.85 -15.30
CA ALA A 22 -2.05 -7.16 -15.85
C ALA A 22 -2.07 -8.59 -16.39
N ARG A 23 -3.17 -9.32 -16.13
CA ARG A 23 -3.47 -10.60 -16.76
C ARG A 23 -3.62 -10.40 -18.26
N THR A 24 -2.54 -10.52 -19.00
CA THR A 24 -2.60 -10.67 -20.46
C THR A 24 -2.45 -12.14 -20.80
N GLU A 25 -3.58 -12.70 -21.24
CA GLU A 25 -3.72 -13.84 -22.14
C GLU A 25 -3.02 -15.17 -21.80
N MET A 26 -3.77 -16.07 -21.16
CA MET A 26 -3.66 -17.50 -21.44
C MET A 26 -5.05 -18.05 -21.86
N ASN A 27 -5.57 -17.53 -22.95
CA ASN A 27 -6.62 -18.18 -23.72
C ASN A 27 -6.07 -18.54 -25.09
N LEU A 28 -5.29 -19.63 -25.13
CA LEU A 28 -5.00 -20.34 -26.35
C LEU A 28 -5.21 -21.84 -26.11
N GLU A 29 -6.17 -22.38 -26.89
CA GLU A 29 -6.42 -23.78 -27.12
C GLU A 29 -7.27 -24.58 -26.12
N ALA A 30 -8.58 -24.36 -26.21
CA ALA A 30 -9.54 -25.45 -26.01
C ALA A 30 -10.74 -25.27 -26.97
N ASN A 31 -10.49 -25.40 -28.25
CA ASN A 31 -11.55 -25.63 -29.25
C ASN A 31 -11.08 -26.65 -30.27
N LYS A 32 -11.39 -27.89 -29.98
CA LYS A 32 -11.73 -28.96 -30.96
C LYS A 32 -12.21 -30.14 -30.15
N ILE A 33 -13.48 -30.42 -30.24
CA ILE A 33 -14.09 -31.74 -30.45
C ILE A 33 -15.58 -31.65 -30.12
N GLY A 34 -16.43 -32.04 -31.06
CA GLY A 34 -17.75 -32.56 -30.81
C GLY A 34 -18.91 -31.80 -31.43
N GLU A 35 -19.29 -32.29 -32.56
CA GLU A 35 -20.50 -32.00 -33.35
C GLU A 35 -21.77 -32.45 -32.61
N GLU A 36 -22.85 -31.84 -33.04
CA GLU A 36 -24.26 -32.27 -33.07
C GLU A 36 -25.20 -31.70 -31.97
N GLY A 37 -26.06 -30.83 -32.47
CA GLY A 37 -27.51 -30.90 -32.27
C GLY A 37 -28.15 -29.94 -31.26
N GLU A 38 -28.90 -29.05 -31.82
CA GLU A 38 -30.17 -28.43 -31.41
C GLU A 38 -30.13 -26.91 -31.22
N ASP A 39 -30.85 -26.29 -32.15
CA ASP A 39 -31.17 -24.87 -32.18
C ASP A 39 -31.94 -24.43 -30.93
N VAL A 40 -31.27 -23.67 -30.06
CA VAL A 40 -31.92 -22.81 -29.08
C VAL A 40 -31.40 -21.39 -29.33
N GLU A 41 -32.20 -20.60 -30.02
CA GLU A 41 -32.02 -19.16 -30.11
C GLU A 41 -32.09 -18.57 -28.67
N GLN A 42 -30.97 -18.47 -28.00
CA GLN A 42 -30.82 -17.61 -26.83
C GLN A 42 -30.33 -16.25 -27.32
N GLU A 43 -31.19 -15.22 -27.19
CA GLU A 43 -30.78 -13.84 -27.28
C GLU A 43 -29.59 -13.60 -26.36
N ILE A 44 -28.39 -13.62 -26.94
CA ILE A 44 -27.18 -13.18 -26.25
C ILE A 44 -27.32 -11.66 -26.14
N LYS A 45 -27.74 -11.16 -24.98
CA LYS A 45 -27.54 -9.77 -24.62
C LYS A 45 -26.04 -9.55 -24.64
N GLU A 46 -25.55 -8.85 -25.65
CA GLU A 46 -24.20 -8.30 -25.67
C GLU A 46 -24.04 -7.42 -24.42
N GLU A 47 -23.45 -7.96 -23.37
CA GLU A 47 -22.91 -7.16 -22.28
C GLU A 47 -21.85 -6.27 -22.91
N GLU A 48 -22.10 -4.99 -22.99
CA GLU A 48 -21.11 -4.00 -23.44
C GLU A 48 -19.90 -4.12 -22.52
N GLU A 49 -18.82 -4.75 -22.99
CA GLU A 49 -17.55 -4.79 -22.28
C GLU A 49 -17.10 -3.35 -21.97
N PRO A 50 -16.74 -3.03 -20.73
CA PRO A 50 -16.28 -1.71 -20.37
C PRO A 50 -15.08 -1.35 -21.22
N LYS A 51 -15.24 -0.38 -22.14
CA LYS A 51 -14.17 0.09 -23.04
C LYS A 51 -13.08 0.77 -22.20
N VAL A 52 -12.12 0.01 -21.73
CA VAL A 52 -10.92 0.54 -21.04
C VAL A 52 -9.97 1.08 -22.09
N LYS A 53 -9.73 2.41 -22.05
CA LYS A 53 -8.74 3.06 -22.90
C LYS A 53 -7.42 3.14 -22.19
N VAL A 54 -6.44 2.36 -22.62
CA VAL A 54 -5.05 2.50 -22.14
C VAL A 54 -4.45 3.76 -22.73
N LEU A 55 -4.21 4.78 -21.90
CA LEU A 55 -3.66 6.07 -22.34
C LEU A 55 -2.14 6.02 -22.51
N SER A 56 -1.46 5.21 -21.72
CA SER A 56 -0.01 5.02 -21.81
C SER A 56 0.37 3.66 -21.23
N SER A 57 1.23 2.96 -21.93
CA SER A 57 1.84 1.73 -21.42
C SER A 57 3.36 1.86 -21.58
N PRO A 58 4.13 1.93 -20.48
CA PRO A 58 5.59 1.95 -20.58
C PRO A 58 6.07 0.63 -21.17
N ALA A 59 7.02 0.69 -22.11
CA ALA A 59 7.69 -0.49 -22.63
C ALA A 59 8.57 -1.08 -21.50
N ILE A 60 8.10 -2.15 -20.88
CA ILE A 60 8.86 -2.86 -19.86
C ILE A 60 9.79 -3.83 -20.56
N LEU A 61 11.08 -3.50 -20.62
CA LEU A 61 12.09 -4.43 -21.08
C LEU A 61 12.28 -5.52 -20.00
N PRO A 62 12.30 -6.81 -20.39
CA PRO A 62 12.56 -7.90 -19.46
C PRO A 62 13.98 -7.75 -18.88
N LYS A 63 14.08 -7.37 -17.62
CA LYS A 63 15.33 -7.23 -16.88
C LYS A 63 15.28 -8.16 -15.68
N LYS A 64 16.40 -8.85 -15.41
CA LYS A 64 16.54 -9.60 -14.16
C LYS A 64 16.58 -8.61 -13.01
N VAL A 65 15.58 -8.68 -12.14
CA VAL A 65 15.46 -7.83 -10.95
C VAL A 65 16.49 -8.26 -9.91
N THR A 66 17.20 -7.29 -9.35
CA THR A 66 18.22 -7.50 -8.32
C THR A 66 17.78 -6.90 -6.98
N VAL A 67 18.43 -7.27 -5.88
CA VAL A 67 18.14 -6.72 -4.54
C VAL A 67 18.22 -5.19 -4.52
N PRO A 68 19.24 -4.52 -5.12
CA PRO A 68 19.25 -3.06 -5.22
C PRO A 68 18.04 -2.45 -5.96
N ASP A 69 17.50 -3.14 -6.95
CA ASP A 69 16.31 -2.66 -7.68
C ASP A 69 15.09 -2.61 -6.73
N PHE A 70 14.90 -3.63 -5.88
CA PHE A 70 13.86 -3.65 -4.85
C PHE A 70 14.05 -2.53 -3.82
N VAL A 71 15.25 -2.40 -3.27
CA VAL A 71 15.55 -1.34 -2.29
C VAL A 71 15.26 0.04 -2.88
N ASN A 72 15.66 0.26 -4.14
CA ASN A 72 15.41 1.52 -4.83
C ASN A 72 13.91 1.75 -5.05
N HIS A 73 13.15 0.71 -5.42
CA HIS A 73 11.70 0.78 -5.61
C HIS A 73 10.99 1.25 -4.34
N PHE A 74 11.25 0.61 -3.18
CA PHE A 74 10.63 0.98 -1.91
C PHE A 74 11.04 2.40 -1.47
N ARG A 75 12.31 2.77 -1.65
CA ARG A 75 12.78 4.13 -1.35
C ARG A 75 12.08 5.17 -2.21
N MET A 76 11.95 4.94 -3.51
CA MET A 76 11.25 5.85 -4.41
C MET A 76 9.77 5.97 -4.06
N ARG A 77 9.09 4.85 -3.72
CA ARG A 77 7.70 4.86 -3.26
C ARG A 77 7.55 5.74 -2.01
N TYR A 78 8.39 5.53 -1.00
CA TYR A 78 8.40 6.34 0.20
C TYR A 78 8.57 7.83 -0.10
N GLU A 79 9.56 8.20 -0.92
CA GLU A 79 9.82 9.60 -1.28
C GLU A 79 8.66 10.24 -2.07
N GLN A 80 7.97 9.49 -2.91
CA GLN A 80 6.79 9.98 -3.63
C GLN A 80 5.62 10.26 -2.68
N ILE A 81 5.31 9.32 -1.79
CA ILE A 81 4.24 9.48 -0.79
C ILE A 81 4.59 10.63 0.17
N LYS A 82 5.85 10.72 0.60
CA LYS A 82 6.35 11.81 1.44
C LYS A 82 6.10 13.18 0.82
N ARG A 83 6.31 13.36 -0.49
CA ARG A 83 6.03 14.63 -1.18
C ARG A 83 4.54 14.99 -1.08
N ILE A 84 3.65 14.02 -1.31
CA ILE A 84 2.19 14.21 -1.18
C ILE A 84 1.84 14.65 0.24
N LEU A 85 2.40 13.98 1.25
CA LEU A 85 2.13 14.30 2.66
C LEU A 85 2.71 15.65 3.08
N GLN A 86 3.85 16.07 2.52
CA GLN A 86 4.44 17.38 2.80
C GLN A 86 3.56 18.56 2.38
N GLU A 87 2.71 18.37 1.37
CA GLU A 87 1.74 19.37 0.90
C GLU A 87 0.53 19.53 1.84
N ARG A 88 0.42 18.69 2.89
CA ARG A 88 -0.71 18.64 3.83
C ARG A 88 -0.58 19.56 5.06
N GLY A 89 0.32 20.53 5.04
CA GLY A 89 0.48 21.50 6.14
C GLY A 89 0.97 20.86 7.45
N LEU A 90 2.08 20.12 7.36
CA LEU A 90 2.72 19.48 8.50
C LEU A 90 3.60 20.48 9.26
N ASP A 91 3.16 20.89 10.44
CA ASP A 91 3.94 21.76 11.33
C ASP A 91 5.09 20.97 11.97
N ASN A 92 6.25 21.61 12.12
CA ASN A 92 7.43 21.03 12.77
C ASN A 92 7.79 19.63 12.25
N LEU A 93 7.77 19.48 10.89
CA LEU A 93 8.13 18.22 10.25
C LEU A 93 9.59 17.87 10.52
N THR A 94 9.80 16.71 11.14
CA THR A 94 11.13 16.24 11.50
C THR A 94 11.34 14.77 11.12
N SER A 95 12.60 14.36 11.03
CA SER A 95 12.95 12.94 10.83
C SER A 95 13.19 12.26 12.17
N ILE A 96 13.01 10.94 12.22
CA ILE A 96 13.17 10.13 13.45
C ILE A 96 14.52 10.39 14.11
N ARG A 97 15.60 10.46 13.34
CA ARG A 97 16.96 10.70 13.86
C ARG A 97 17.13 12.06 14.54
N LYS A 98 16.29 13.03 14.20
CA LYS A 98 16.34 14.40 14.77
C LYS A 98 15.40 14.58 15.95
N LEU A 99 14.64 13.57 16.34
CA LEU A 99 13.79 13.63 17.53
C LEU A 99 14.65 13.87 18.76
N GLY A 100 14.28 14.87 19.54
CA GLY A 100 14.98 15.22 20.77
C GLY A 100 14.68 14.31 21.95
N GLY A 101 15.41 14.49 23.04
CA GLY A 101 15.13 13.83 24.31
C GLY A 101 14.02 14.50 25.13
N SER A 102 13.68 15.75 24.82
CA SER A 102 12.58 16.50 25.45
C SER A 102 11.26 16.17 24.78
N ARG A 103 10.17 16.34 25.55
CA ARG A 103 8.81 16.09 25.05
C ARG A 103 8.33 17.32 24.29
N GLU A 104 8.26 17.19 22.98
CA GLU A 104 7.85 18.27 22.07
C GLU A 104 6.80 17.78 21.07
N ASN A 105 6.17 18.72 20.36
CA ASN A 105 5.24 18.41 19.27
C ASN A 105 6.01 18.34 17.95
N TYR A 106 5.81 17.26 17.23
CA TYR A 106 6.43 16.99 15.94
C TYR A 106 5.38 16.52 14.93
N SER A 107 5.68 16.71 13.66
CA SER A 107 5.10 15.91 12.58
C SER A 107 6.17 14.99 12.04
N VAL A 108 5.83 13.71 11.86
CA VAL A 108 6.73 12.71 11.29
C VAL A 108 6.03 11.98 10.13
N ILE A 109 6.76 11.74 9.04
CA ILE A 109 6.30 10.92 7.92
C ILE A 109 7.03 9.60 8.03
N VAL A 110 6.29 8.51 8.14
CA VAL A 110 6.81 7.19 8.47
C VAL A 110 6.09 6.07 7.73
N SER A 111 6.77 4.95 7.55
CA SER A 111 6.17 3.68 7.12
C SER A 111 5.94 2.78 8.34
N ILE A 112 4.83 2.04 8.33
CA ILE A 112 4.45 1.13 9.39
C ILE A 112 5.22 -0.18 9.23
N LEU A 113 6.06 -0.53 10.22
CA LEU A 113 6.77 -1.82 10.25
C LEU A 113 5.96 -2.92 10.93
N ASP A 114 5.29 -2.58 12.02
CA ASP A 114 4.51 -3.53 12.81
C ASP A 114 3.41 -2.79 13.58
N LYS A 115 2.35 -3.53 13.93
CA LYS A 115 1.19 -3.03 14.64
C LYS A 115 0.77 -3.99 15.72
N LYS A 116 0.71 -3.52 16.95
CA LYS A 116 0.36 -4.31 18.13
C LYS A 116 -0.72 -3.62 18.95
N ILE A 117 -1.57 -4.42 19.59
CA ILE A 117 -2.49 -3.93 20.60
C ILE A 117 -1.87 -4.17 21.98
N THR A 118 -1.71 -3.12 22.76
CA THR A 118 -1.17 -3.22 24.12
C THR A 118 -2.20 -3.79 25.09
N LYS A 119 -1.75 -4.23 26.29
CA LYS A 119 -2.63 -4.71 27.36
C LYS A 119 -3.73 -3.70 27.73
N ASN A 120 -3.43 -2.41 27.60
CA ASN A 120 -4.37 -1.32 27.84
C ASN A 120 -5.18 -0.95 26.58
N LYS A 121 -5.28 -1.84 25.60
CA LYS A 121 -6.03 -1.69 24.34
C LYS A 121 -5.60 -0.48 23.47
N ASN A 122 -4.44 0.13 23.73
CA ASN A 122 -3.86 1.15 22.85
C ASN A 122 -3.24 0.48 21.62
N LEU A 123 -3.21 1.17 20.48
CA LEU A 123 -2.42 0.73 19.33
C LEU A 123 -0.98 1.19 19.49
N LEU A 124 -0.04 0.29 19.30
CA LEU A 124 1.38 0.57 19.27
C LEU A 124 1.91 0.20 17.89
N PHE A 125 2.48 1.16 17.22
CA PHE A 125 3.12 0.99 15.92
C PHE A 125 4.64 1.06 16.09
N ASP A 126 5.34 0.10 15.52
CA ASP A 126 6.75 0.22 15.21
C ASP A 126 6.84 0.87 13.83
N VAL A 127 7.48 2.02 13.71
CA VAL A 127 7.50 2.83 12.49
C VAL A 127 8.91 3.21 12.10
N GLU A 128 9.15 3.42 10.81
CA GLU A 128 10.44 3.84 10.28
C GLU A 128 10.34 5.00 9.30
N ASP A 129 11.42 5.75 9.19
CA ASP A 129 11.71 6.61 8.06
C ASP A 129 13.09 6.23 7.47
N LEU A 130 13.60 6.97 6.49
CA LEU A 130 14.92 6.71 5.92
C LEU A 130 16.08 6.97 6.90
N THR A 131 15.81 7.45 8.12
CA THR A 131 16.83 7.87 9.09
C THR A 131 16.85 7.03 10.37
N GLY A 132 15.77 6.33 10.69
CA GLY A 132 15.68 5.53 11.91
C GLY A 132 14.33 4.86 12.11
N VAL A 133 14.17 4.27 13.29
CA VAL A 133 12.98 3.56 13.75
C VAL A 133 12.54 4.13 15.08
N CYS A 134 11.24 4.25 15.32
CA CYS A 134 10.69 4.65 16.62
C CYS A 134 9.33 3.99 16.86
N LYS A 135 8.73 4.29 18.01
CA LYS A 135 7.41 3.78 18.40
C LYS A 135 6.38 4.90 18.44
N VAL A 136 5.22 4.66 17.83
CA VAL A 136 4.07 5.57 17.91
C VAL A 136 2.93 4.87 18.64
N LEU A 137 2.42 5.49 19.68
CA LEU A 137 1.30 5.01 20.46
C LEU A 137 0.06 5.84 20.18
N VAL A 138 -1.02 5.17 19.84
CA VAL A 138 -2.36 5.76 19.69
C VAL A 138 -3.23 5.30 20.86
N ASN A 139 -3.69 6.28 21.63
CA ASN A 139 -4.51 6.01 22.81
C ASN A 139 -5.95 5.66 22.41
N GLN A 140 -6.50 4.58 22.99
CA GLN A 140 -7.88 4.15 22.78
C GLN A 140 -8.94 5.21 23.15
N ASN A 141 -8.62 6.13 24.08
CA ASN A 141 -9.55 7.17 24.51
C ASN A 141 -9.75 8.27 23.45
N LYS A 142 -8.93 8.29 22.40
CA LYS A 142 -9.10 9.16 21.23
C LYS A 142 -9.83 8.38 20.15
N GLU A 143 -11.14 8.22 20.28
CA GLU A 143 -11.94 7.30 19.46
C GLU A 143 -11.77 7.54 17.95
N ASP A 144 -11.86 8.79 17.47
CA ASP A 144 -11.73 9.12 16.06
C ASP A 144 -10.35 8.73 15.52
N LEU A 145 -9.28 9.11 16.22
CA LEU A 145 -7.91 8.78 15.86
C LEU A 145 -7.67 7.26 15.93
N TYR A 146 -8.21 6.61 16.96
CA TYR A 146 -8.07 5.18 17.14
C TYR A 146 -8.72 4.39 15.99
N ASN A 147 -9.94 4.79 15.59
CA ASN A 147 -10.65 4.16 14.47
C ASN A 147 -9.90 4.34 13.16
N GLN A 148 -9.40 5.55 12.87
CA GLN A 148 -8.56 5.79 11.69
C GLN A 148 -7.27 4.95 11.72
N ALA A 149 -6.57 4.95 12.86
CA ALA A 149 -5.33 4.20 13.02
C ALA A 149 -5.53 2.68 13.02
N LYS A 150 -6.73 2.21 13.35
CA LYS A 150 -7.06 0.78 13.32
C LYS A 150 -7.02 0.21 11.90
N ASP A 151 -7.27 1.02 10.90
CA ASP A 151 -7.30 0.58 9.50
C ASP A 151 -5.90 0.63 8.83
N LEU A 152 -4.90 1.23 9.50
CA LEU A 152 -3.53 1.23 9.02
C LEU A 152 -2.95 -0.19 8.95
N LEU A 153 -2.28 -0.47 7.84
CA LEU A 153 -1.63 -1.76 7.57
C LEU A 153 -0.10 -1.61 7.63
N VAL A 154 0.59 -2.73 7.71
CA VAL A 154 2.04 -2.81 7.52
C VAL A 154 2.37 -2.33 6.10
N ASP A 155 3.49 -1.61 5.96
CA ASP A 155 3.96 -0.93 4.74
C ASP A 155 3.16 0.32 4.32
N ASP A 156 2.10 0.70 5.05
CA ASP A 156 1.49 2.01 4.82
C ASP A 156 2.45 3.13 5.19
N THR A 157 2.49 4.17 4.35
CA THR A 157 3.25 5.39 4.62
C THR A 157 2.28 6.53 4.92
N VAL A 158 2.36 7.06 6.13
CA VAL A 158 1.46 8.10 6.63
C VAL A 158 2.23 9.19 7.37
N ALA A 159 1.60 10.32 7.61
CA ALA A 159 2.11 11.30 8.55
C ALA A 159 1.35 11.23 9.87
N PHE A 160 2.09 11.36 10.98
CA PHE A 160 1.54 11.53 12.30
C PHE A 160 1.91 12.89 12.87
N LYS A 161 0.93 13.62 13.44
CA LYS A 161 1.23 14.68 14.39
C LYS A 161 1.31 14.03 15.77
N VAL A 162 2.44 14.20 16.41
CA VAL A 162 2.81 13.47 17.63
C VAL A 162 3.34 14.41 18.70
N MET A 163 3.27 13.96 19.95
CA MET A 163 3.96 14.57 21.07
C MET A 163 4.79 13.49 21.77
N GLY A 164 6.07 13.76 21.99
CA GLY A 164 6.92 12.77 22.67
C GLY A 164 8.39 13.03 22.47
N ASN A 165 9.17 11.98 22.59
CA ASN A 165 10.62 11.97 22.42
C ASN A 165 11.06 10.82 21.50
N ALA A 166 12.38 10.66 21.34
CA ALA A 166 12.95 9.63 20.49
C ALA A 166 12.58 8.17 20.88
N GLU A 167 12.18 7.92 22.13
CA GLU A 167 11.82 6.57 22.60
C GLU A 167 10.39 6.21 22.25
N ILE A 168 9.44 7.13 22.49
CA ILE A 168 8.03 6.93 22.23
C ILE A 168 7.33 8.23 21.87
N LEU A 169 6.52 8.16 20.85
CA LEU A 169 5.68 9.24 20.35
C LEU A 169 4.21 8.92 20.62
N PHE A 170 3.46 9.89 21.08
CA PHE A 170 2.02 9.79 21.32
C PHE A 170 1.30 10.49 20.17
N ALA A 171 0.52 9.77 19.41
CA ALA A 171 -0.20 10.33 18.26
C ALA A 171 -1.35 11.25 18.70
N ASN A 172 -1.45 12.39 18.03
CA ASN A 172 -2.54 13.34 18.15
C ASN A 172 -3.44 13.32 16.90
N GLU A 173 -2.84 13.08 15.73
CA GLU A 173 -3.52 13.05 14.44
C GLU A 173 -2.78 12.10 13.50
N VAL A 174 -3.51 11.43 12.61
CA VAL A 174 -2.96 10.69 11.48
C VAL A 174 -3.42 11.33 10.18
N ILE A 175 -2.52 11.45 9.21
CA ILE A 175 -2.78 12.08 7.91
C ILE A 175 -2.38 11.09 6.83
N PHE A 176 -3.36 10.76 5.98
CA PHE A 176 -3.22 9.81 4.89
C PHE A 176 -2.78 10.51 3.59
N PRO A 177 -2.06 9.81 2.70
CA PRO A 177 -1.64 10.35 1.39
C PRO A 177 -2.76 10.32 0.35
N ASP A 178 -4.02 10.52 0.75
CA ASP A 178 -5.17 10.47 -0.14
C ASP A 178 -5.14 11.57 -1.20
N ALA A 179 -5.65 11.29 -2.39
CA ALA A 179 -5.82 12.29 -3.42
C ALA A 179 -6.91 13.29 -3.00
N TYR A 180 -6.66 14.58 -3.22
CA TYR A 180 -7.73 15.58 -3.12
C TYR A 180 -8.66 15.41 -4.33
N LEU A 181 -9.80 14.81 -4.12
CA LEU A 181 -10.91 14.92 -5.06
C LEU A 181 -11.49 16.31 -4.87
N GLN A 182 -11.22 17.22 -5.81
CA GLN A 182 -11.96 18.48 -5.86
C GLN A 182 -13.42 18.12 -6.16
N GLU A 183 -14.29 18.34 -5.19
CA GLU A 183 -15.73 18.33 -5.45
C GLU A 183 -16.00 19.39 -6.51
N LYS A 184 -16.60 18.93 -7.64
CA LYS A 184 -17.03 19.80 -8.75
C LYS A 184 -18.35 20.45 -8.41
#